data_67418ae4f23df32191e0f7b8ae4039ae
#
_entry.id   67418ae4f23df32191e0f7b8ae4039ae
#
_cell.length_a   1.000
_cell.length_b   1.000
_cell.length_c   1.000
_cell.angle_alpha   90.00
_cell.angle_beta   90.00
_cell.angle_gamma   90.00
#
_symmetry.space_group_name_H-M   'P 1'
#
loop_
_entity.id
_entity.type
_entity.pdbx_description
1 polymer ?
#
loop_
_entity_poly.entity_id
_entity_poly.type
_entity_poly.pdbx_seq_one_letter_code
_entity_poly.pdbx_strand_id
1 'polypeptide(L)'
;PFLDYLPKAKGDEAYFDLLNNLSSCNFQNYVSDISFITEHMVFKVTMVKAMFNDVESCLSLEGKNFFEKILYAINLNYLNLSGFSEFETYAAYIQKNDGEYVLRKWNNLRNGLFYLGRYPSIQQLKWVSKSFDVVSLEDFDTQIFLNKLFCSSNYILNKIPFKFYYTLINPIYKVYYKIRLKIRCFIKR
;
A
#
# COMPACT_ATOMS: atom_id res chain seq x y z
N PRO A 1 -0.41 -19.40 1.64
CA PRO A 1 -0.51 -18.04 2.21
C PRO A 1 -1.66 -17.24 1.60
N PHE A 2 -2.11 -16.20 2.31
CA PHE A 2 -3.05 -15.23 1.76
C PHE A 2 -2.25 -14.07 1.16
N LEU A 3 -2.59 -13.71 -0.08
CA LEU A 3 -2.08 -12.52 -0.74
C LEU A 3 -3.23 -11.51 -0.86
N ASP A 4 -3.19 -10.48 -0.01
CA ASP A 4 -4.15 -9.41 -0.04
C ASP A 4 -3.82 -8.44 -1.17
N TYR A 5 -4.83 -8.00 -1.93
CA TYR A 5 -4.63 -7.14 -3.09
C TYR A 5 -5.62 -5.98 -3.17
N LEU A 6 -5.20 -4.93 -3.85
CA LEU A 6 -5.97 -3.75 -4.24
C LEU A 6 -5.91 -3.56 -5.76
N PRO A 7 -6.80 -2.77 -6.37
CA PRO A 7 -6.57 -2.30 -7.73
C PRO A 7 -5.27 -1.51 -7.83
N LYS A 8 -4.51 -1.71 -8.90
CA LYS A 8 -3.26 -1.00 -9.17
C LYS A 8 -3.47 0.52 -9.14
N ALA A 9 -2.59 1.22 -8.45
CA ALA A 9 -2.59 2.67 -8.39
C ALA A 9 -1.63 3.25 -9.44
N LYS A 10 -1.88 4.49 -9.85
CA LYS A 10 -0.92 5.26 -10.64
C LYS A 10 0.29 5.60 -9.76
N GLY A 11 1.47 5.26 -10.20
CA GLY A 11 2.73 5.48 -9.47
C GLY A 11 3.39 4.18 -8.99
N ASP A 12 2.72 3.03 -9.19
CA ASP A 12 3.28 1.71 -8.84
C ASP A 12 4.30 1.22 -9.90
N GLU A 13 4.54 1.98 -10.98
CA GLU A 13 5.41 1.60 -12.09
C GLU A 13 6.83 1.27 -11.66
N ALA A 14 7.36 1.98 -10.66
CA ALA A 14 8.71 1.75 -10.13
C ALA A 14 8.88 0.35 -9.53
N TYR A 15 7.86 -0.18 -8.85
CA TYR A 15 7.88 -1.52 -8.27
C TYR A 15 7.85 -2.61 -9.33
N PHE A 16 7.04 -2.41 -10.38
CA PHE A 16 6.95 -3.37 -11.50
C PHE A 16 8.19 -3.38 -12.35
N ASP A 17 8.86 -2.25 -12.52
CA ASP A 17 10.16 -2.16 -13.19
C ASP A 17 11.21 -2.98 -12.44
N LEU A 18 11.28 -2.86 -11.11
CA LEU A 18 12.14 -3.71 -10.28
C LEU A 18 11.81 -5.19 -10.45
N LEU A 19 10.53 -5.58 -10.41
CA LEU A 19 10.13 -6.98 -10.56
C LEU A 19 10.52 -7.57 -11.92
N ASN A 20 10.47 -6.76 -12.99
CA ASN A 20 10.96 -7.16 -14.31
C ASN A 20 12.47 -7.42 -14.27
N ASN A 21 13.25 -6.59 -13.57
CA ASN A 21 14.69 -6.78 -13.41
C ASN A 21 15.01 -8.02 -12.56
N LEU A 22 14.12 -8.41 -11.65
CA LEU A 22 14.25 -9.63 -10.83
C LEU A 22 13.72 -10.90 -11.53
N SER A 23 13.17 -10.81 -12.72
CA SER A 23 12.52 -11.94 -13.40
C SER A 23 13.47 -13.14 -13.63
N SER A 24 14.76 -12.88 -13.83
CA SER A 24 15.82 -13.91 -13.94
C SER A 24 16.12 -14.62 -12.62
N CYS A 25 15.68 -14.08 -11.47
CA CYS A 25 15.95 -14.58 -10.12
C CYS A 25 14.74 -15.31 -9.53
N ASN A 26 14.02 -16.06 -10.36
CA ASN A 26 12.87 -16.86 -9.95
C ASN A 26 11.63 -16.05 -9.52
N PHE A 27 11.45 -14.84 -10.04
CA PHE A 27 10.25 -14.03 -9.89
C PHE A 27 9.33 -14.16 -11.11
N GLN A 28 8.05 -13.94 -10.90
CA GLN A 28 7.10 -13.90 -12.00
C GLN A 28 7.19 -12.55 -12.72
N ASN A 29 7.21 -12.58 -14.08
CA ASN A 29 7.00 -11.38 -14.87
C ASN A 29 5.59 -10.85 -14.60
N TYR A 30 5.52 -9.66 -14.04
CA TYR A 30 4.30 -9.14 -13.49
C TYR A 30 3.59 -8.23 -14.50
N VAL A 31 2.48 -8.72 -15.04
CA VAL A 31 1.50 -7.88 -15.75
C VAL A 31 0.17 -8.07 -15.02
N SER A 32 -0.19 -7.14 -14.14
CA SER A 32 -1.43 -7.25 -13.38
C SER A 32 -2.06 -5.88 -13.17
N ASP A 33 -3.39 -5.85 -13.17
CA ASP A 33 -4.20 -4.68 -12.79
C ASP A 33 -4.38 -4.57 -11.26
N ILE A 34 -3.69 -5.41 -10.51
CA ILE A 34 -3.73 -5.44 -9.05
C ILE A 34 -2.38 -5.05 -8.45
N SER A 35 -2.42 -4.55 -7.22
CA SER A 35 -1.25 -4.24 -6.41
C SER A 35 -1.37 -4.96 -5.07
N PHE A 36 -0.25 -5.44 -4.54
CA PHE A 36 -0.18 -6.07 -3.23
C PHE A 36 0.21 -5.10 -2.11
N ILE A 37 0.34 -3.81 -2.40
CA ILE A 37 0.60 -2.77 -1.39
C ILE A 37 -0.69 -2.49 -0.60
N THR A 38 -1.04 -3.43 0.24
CA THR A 38 -2.27 -3.41 1.05
C THR A 38 -2.06 -2.91 2.47
N GLU A 39 -0.79 -2.62 2.84
CA GLU A 39 -0.37 -2.26 4.21
C GLU A 39 -0.63 -3.39 5.23
N HIS A 40 -1.01 -4.56 4.75
CA HIS A 40 -1.21 -5.77 5.54
C HIS A 40 -0.85 -7.00 4.70
N MET A 41 0.09 -7.80 5.19
CA MET A 41 0.48 -9.06 4.57
C MET A 41 1.05 -10.03 5.61
N VAL A 42 0.75 -11.31 5.45
CA VAL A 42 1.34 -12.38 6.27
C VAL A 42 2.45 -13.04 5.48
N PHE A 43 3.67 -12.92 5.97
CA PHE A 43 4.87 -13.51 5.36
C PHE A 43 5.13 -14.91 5.92
N LYS A 44 5.25 -15.91 5.04
CA LYS A 44 5.72 -17.26 5.41
C LYS A 44 7.25 -17.22 5.46
N VAL A 45 7.82 -17.33 6.65
CA VAL A 45 9.27 -17.16 6.89
C VAL A 45 10.13 -18.03 5.99
N THR A 46 9.72 -19.27 5.75
CA THR A 46 10.43 -20.19 4.85
C THR A 46 10.52 -19.66 3.43
N MET A 47 9.44 -19.05 2.94
CA MET A 47 9.39 -18.45 1.60
C MET A 47 10.21 -17.17 1.50
N VAL A 48 10.21 -16.35 2.56
CA VAL A 48 11.08 -15.15 2.62
C VAL A 48 12.55 -15.55 2.57
N LYS A 49 12.93 -16.59 3.32
CA LYS A 49 14.32 -17.12 3.29
C LYS A 49 14.68 -17.67 1.91
N ALA A 50 13.78 -18.42 1.28
CA ALA A 50 13.99 -18.93 -0.07
C ALA A 50 14.15 -17.78 -1.09
N MET A 51 13.28 -16.78 -1.01
CA MET A 51 13.37 -15.57 -1.85
C MET A 51 14.73 -14.86 -1.70
N PHE A 52 15.22 -14.70 -0.47
CA PHE A 52 16.54 -14.09 -0.25
C PHE A 52 17.64 -14.91 -0.89
N ASN A 53 17.65 -16.24 -0.67
CA ASN A 53 18.65 -17.13 -1.25
C ASN A 53 18.63 -17.12 -2.78
N ASP A 54 17.45 -17.10 -3.41
CA ASP A 54 17.32 -17.06 -4.86
C ASP A 54 17.88 -15.76 -5.45
N VAL A 55 17.58 -14.61 -4.81
CA VAL A 55 18.16 -13.31 -5.21
C VAL A 55 19.67 -13.30 -5.00
N GLU A 56 20.17 -13.78 -3.86
CA GLU A 56 21.62 -13.82 -3.57
C GLU A 56 22.38 -14.74 -4.52
N SER A 57 21.76 -15.83 -4.94
CA SER A 57 22.34 -16.80 -5.88
C SER A 57 22.24 -16.35 -7.33
N CYS A 58 21.48 -15.30 -7.63
CA CYS A 58 21.23 -14.82 -8.98
C CYS A 58 22.46 -14.15 -9.57
N LEU A 59 23.11 -14.79 -10.55
CA LEU A 59 24.34 -14.30 -11.17
C LEU A 59 24.14 -13.12 -12.12
N SER A 60 22.92 -12.90 -12.59
CA SER A 60 22.59 -11.78 -13.49
C SER A 60 22.48 -10.43 -12.80
N LEU A 61 22.40 -10.41 -11.45
CA LEU A 61 22.33 -9.20 -10.66
C LEU A 61 23.70 -8.85 -10.06
N GLU A 62 24.05 -7.58 -10.10
CA GLU A 62 25.21 -7.04 -9.39
C GLU A 62 24.96 -7.02 -7.88
N GLY A 63 26.04 -7.13 -7.09
CA GLY A 63 25.98 -7.15 -5.64
C GLY A 63 26.27 -8.53 -5.03
N LYS A 64 26.56 -8.56 -3.73
CA LYS A 64 26.96 -9.76 -2.99
C LYS A 64 25.81 -10.38 -2.20
N ASN A 65 24.97 -9.54 -1.64
CA ASN A 65 23.85 -9.95 -0.77
C ASN A 65 22.51 -9.44 -1.30
N PHE A 66 21.43 -9.88 -0.69
CA PHE A 66 20.07 -9.49 -1.08
C PHE A 66 19.91 -7.98 -1.24
N PHE A 67 20.34 -7.20 -0.25
CA PHE A 67 20.12 -5.74 -0.26
C PHE A 67 20.89 -5.04 -1.36
N GLU A 68 22.16 -5.42 -1.59
CA GLU A 68 22.97 -4.86 -2.67
C GLU A 68 22.33 -5.18 -4.02
N LYS A 69 21.92 -6.42 -4.25
CA LYS A 69 21.30 -6.84 -5.50
C LYS A 69 19.98 -6.12 -5.77
N ILE A 70 19.16 -5.93 -4.75
CA ILE A 70 17.93 -5.12 -4.88
C ILE A 70 18.27 -3.66 -5.22
N LEU A 71 19.23 -3.05 -4.54
CA LEU A 71 19.63 -1.66 -4.81
C LEU A 71 20.16 -1.47 -6.25
N TYR A 72 20.96 -2.40 -6.76
CA TYR A 72 21.43 -2.34 -8.14
C TYR A 72 20.33 -2.62 -9.17
N ALA A 73 19.31 -3.40 -8.80
CA ALA A 73 18.18 -3.69 -9.67
C ALA A 73 17.17 -2.52 -9.76
N ILE A 74 17.20 -1.57 -8.83
CA ILE A 74 16.32 -0.38 -8.87
C ILE A 74 16.76 0.55 -9.99
N ASN A 75 15.82 0.95 -10.83
CA ASN A 75 16.04 1.91 -11.89
C ASN A 75 16.22 3.33 -11.33
N LEU A 76 17.37 3.95 -11.63
CA LEU A 76 17.76 5.27 -11.13
C LEU A 76 16.79 6.39 -11.57
N ASN A 77 16.02 6.20 -12.63
CA ASN A 77 14.97 7.15 -13.03
C ASN A 77 13.86 7.29 -11.99
N TYR A 78 13.73 6.32 -11.08
CA TYR A 78 12.72 6.30 -10.03
C TYR A 78 13.27 6.67 -8.64
N LEU A 79 14.47 7.27 -8.54
CA LEU A 79 15.07 7.65 -7.25
C LEU A 79 14.21 8.58 -6.38
N ASN A 80 13.30 9.34 -6.99
CA ASN A 80 12.37 10.22 -6.28
C ASN A 80 11.08 9.49 -5.83
N LEU A 81 10.95 8.21 -6.18
CA LEU A 81 9.83 7.33 -5.85
C LEU A 81 10.35 6.18 -4.98
N SER A 82 9.44 5.45 -4.37
CA SER A 82 9.80 4.20 -3.71
C SER A 82 10.06 3.14 -4.79
N GLY A 83 11.33 2.76 -5.00
CA GLY A 83 11.72 1.78 -6.01
C GLY A 83 11.57 0.32 -5.57
N PHE A 84 11.29 0.07 -4.30
CA PHE A 84 11.14 -1.26 -3.71
C PHE A 84 9.89 -1.33 -2.85
N SER A 85 9.15 -2.44 -2.97
CA SER A 85 8.06 -2.80 -2.08
C SER A 85 8.21 -4.26 -1.68
N GLU A 86 8.33 -4.52 -0.39
CA GLU A 86 8.39 -5.86 0.20
C GLU A 86 7.11 -6.66 -0.12
N PHE A 87 5.96 -6.00 -0.15
CA PHE A 87 4.68 -6.63 -0.45
C PHE A 87 4.61 -7.12 -1.90
N GLU A 88 4.93 -6.25 -2.87
CA GLU A 88 4.96 -6.60 -4.29
C GLU A 88 6.01 -7.68 -4.57
N THR A 89 7.21 -7.53 -4.01
CA THR A 89 8.31 -8.46 -4.22
C THR A 89 7.96 -9.86 -3.67
N TYR A 90 7.46 -9.93 -2.45
CA TYR A 90 7.05 -11.20 -1.84
C TYR A 90 5.89 -11.84 -2.61
N ALA A 91 4.88 -11.07 -3.00
CA ALA A 91 3.73 -11.58 -3.74
C ALA A 91 4.14 -12.14 -5.11
N ALA A 92 5.01 -11.44 -5.85
CA ALA A 92 5.55 -11.93 -7.12
C ALA A 92 6.32 -13.24 -6.95
N TYR A 93 7.11 -13.35 -5.87
CA TYR A 93 7.84 -14.57 -5.55
C TYR A 93 6.91 -15.74 -5.21
N ILE A 94 5.90 -15.52 -4.36
CA ILE A 94 4.90 -16.54 -3.98
C ILE A 94 4.12 -17.03 -5.19
N GLN A 95 3.66 -16.12 -6.04
CA GLN A 95 2.87 -16.48 -7.22
C GLN A 95 3.63 -17.44 -8.15
N LYS A 96 4.94 -17.36 -8.20
CA LYS A 96 5.77 -18.26 -8.99
C LYS A 96 6.12 -19.57 -8.28
N ASN A 97 6.37 -19.51 -6.97
CA ASN A 97 7.06 -20.59 -6.24
C ASN A 97 6.17 -21.34 -5.23
N ASP A 98 5.00 -20.80 -4.86
CA ASP A 98 4.05 -21.44 -3.96
C ASP A 98 2.70 -21.61 -4.70
N GLY A 99 2.42 -22.81 -5.17
CA GLY A 99 1.14 -23.12 -5.86
C GLY A 99 -0.10 -23.05 -4.98
N GLU A 100 0.05 -22.88 -3.67
CA GLU A 100 -1.03 -22.88 -2.68
C GLU A 100 -1.26 -21.49 -2.06
N TYR A 101 -1.41 -20.47 -2.86
CA TYR A 101 -1.80 -19.16 -2.35
C TYR A 101 -3.26 -18.82 -2.67
N VAL A 102 -3.85 -17.97 -1.83
CA VAL A 102 -5.22 -17.47 -2.00
C VAL A 102 -5.19 -15.97 -2.18
N LEU A 103 -5.72 -15.50 -3.30
CA LEU A 103 -5.91 -14.05 -3.53
C LEU A 103 -7.15 -13.58 -2.77
N ARG A 104 -6.98 -12.55 -1.95
CA ARG A 104 -8.07 -11.92 -1.20
C ARG A 104 -8.13 -10.44 -1.49
N LYS A 105 -9.27 -9.99 -2.03
CA LYS A 105 -9.50 -8.56 -2.23
C LYS A 105 -9.61 -7.89 -0.87
N TRP A 106 -8.75 -6.91 -0.64
CA TRP A 106 -8.69 -6.17 0.59
C TRP A 106 -9.44 -4.85 0.46
N ASN A 107 -10.24 -4.52 1.46
CA ASN A 107 -10.98 -3.26 1.49
C ASN A 107 -10.35 -2.35 2.55
N ASN A 108 -9.35 -1.58 2.15
CA ASN A 108 -8.57 -0.72 3.01
C ASN A 108 -9.04 0.74 2.91
N LEU A 109 -9.33 1.37 4.05
CA LEU A 109 -9.48 2.81 4.16
C LEU A 109 -8.09 3.44 4.33
N ARG A 110 -7.47 3.79 3.22
CA ARG A 110 -6.27 4.63 3.25
C ARG A 110 -6.62 6.03 3.75
N ASN A 111 -5.65 6.69 4.39
CA ASN A 111 -5.83 8.05 4.92
C ASN A 111 -6.93 8.14 6.00
N GLY A 112 -7.06 7.12 6.82
CA GLY A 112 -8.05 7.08 7.88
C GLY A 112 -7.96 8.26 8.84
N LEU A 113 -6.76 8.80 9.06
CA LEU A 113 -6.54 10.00 9.89
C LEU A 113 -7.30 11.22 9.36
N PHE A 114 -7.40 11.37 8.03
CA PHE A 114 -8.17 12.45 7.42
C PHE A 114 -9.67 12.37 7.82
N TYR A 115 -10.23 11.15 7.84
CA TYR A 115 -11.66 10.93 8.12
C TYR A 115 -11.96 10.88 9.61
N LEU A 116 -11.11 10.23 10.39
CA LEU A 116 -11.38 9.85 11.79
C LEU A 116 -10.59 10.69 12.80
N GLY A 117 -9.51 11.34 12.37
CA GLY A 117 -8.54 11.98 13.25
C GLY A 117 -7.48 11.02 13.77
N ARG A 118 -6.50 11.57 14.50
CA ARG A 118 -5.31 10.84 14.96
C ARG A 118 -5.63 9.76 16.01
N TYR A 119 -6.66 9.99 16.82
CA TYR A 119 -7.05 9.10 17.91
C TYR A 119 -8.53 8.75 17.79
N PRO A 120 -8.89 7.85 16.85
CA PRO A 120 -10.29 7.47 16.68
C PRO A 120 -10.81 6.74 17.90
N SER A 121 -12.03 7.05 18.28
CA SER A 121 -12.74 6.33 19.33
C SER A 121 -13.13 4.92 18.87
N ILE A 122 -13.38 4.02 19.82
CA ILE A 122 -13.89 2.67 19.53
C ILE A 122 -15.20 2.73 18.73
N GLN A 123 -16.05 3.71 18.98
CA GLN A 123 -17.30 3.89 18.22
C GLN A 123 -17.03 4.24 16.76
N GLN A 124 -16.06 5.12 16.48
CA GLN A 124 -15.63 5.46 15.13
C GLN A 124 -15.03 4.24 14.41
N LEU A 125 -14.19 3.47 15.09
CA LEU A 125 -13.63 2.23 14.53
C LEU A 125 -14.71 1.19 14.21
N LYS A 126 -15.68 0.99 15.12
CA LYS A 126 -16.85 0.13 14.86
C LYS A 126 -17.72 0.63 13.72
N TRP A 127 -17.80 1.94 13.54
CA TRP A 127 -18.53 2.54 12.42
C TRP A 127 -17.85 2.26 11.08
N VAL A 128 -16.54 2.42 11.00
CA VAL A 128 -15.73 2.13 9.81
C VAL A 128 -15.70 0.64 9.50
N SER A 129 -15.58 -0.22 10.51
CA SER A 129 -15.47 -1.69 10.32
C SER A 129 -16.68 -2.33 9.64
N LYS A 130 -17.81 -1.63 9.54
CA LYS A 130 -18.97 -2.06 8.75
C LYS A 130 -18.75 -1.91 7.23
N SER A 131 -17.69 -1.22 6.81
CA SER A 131 -17.43 -0.90 5.41
C SER A 131 -16.02 -1.18 4.94
N PHE A 132 -15.07 -1.29 5.85
CA PHE A 132 -13.66 -1.51 5.57
C PHE A 132 -13.07 -2.55 6.52
N ASP A 133 -12.17 -3.37 5.99
CA ASP A 133 -11.50 -4.42 6.75
C ASP A 133 -10.34 -3.85 7.56
N VAL A 134 -9.68 -2.83 7.01
CA VAL A 134 -8.51 -2.17 7.61
C VAL A 134 -8.60 -0.65 7.46
N VAL A 135 -7.99 0.06 8.39
CA VAL A 135 -7.82 1.50 8.39
C VAL A 135 -6.36 1.85 8.61
N SER A 136 -5.77 2.62 7.69
CA SER A 136 -4.43 3.18 7.86
C SER A 136 -4.51 4.58 8.46
N LEU A 137 -3.81 4.79 9.57
CA LEU A 137 -3.74 6.07 10.28
C LEU A 137 -2.32 6.67 10.12
N GLU A 138 -2.05 7.26 8.97
CA GLU A 138 -0.73 7.77 8.65
C GLU A 138 -0.55 9.22 9.10
N ASP A 139 0.57 9.52 9.77
CA ASP A 139 0.84 10.84 10.38
C ASP A 139 0.98 12.00 9.39
N PHE A 140 1.17 11.72 8.11
CA PHE A 140 1.25 12.76 7.10
C PHE A 140 -0.09 13.34 6.67
N ASP A 141 -1.20 12.72 7.08
CA ASP A 141 -2.54 13.22 6.84
C ASP A 141 -3.01 14.09 8.00
N THR A 142 -3.82 15.10 7.66
CA THR A 142 -4.45 16.00 8.63
C THR A 142 -5.95 15.94 8.50
N GLN A 143 -6.63 15.78 9.62
CA GLN A 143 -8.08 15.86 9.67
C GLN A 143 -8.52 17.31 9.44
N ILE A 144 -9.43 17.54 8.49
CA ILE A 144 -10.05 18.85 8.29
C ILE A 144 -11.12 19.11 9.36
N PHE A 145 -11.36 20.40 9.67
CA PHE A 145 -12.31 20.81 10.70
C PHE A 145 -13.72 20.22 10.52
N LEU A 146 -14.23 20.18 9.28
CA LEU A 146 -15.53 19.59 9.00
C LEU A 146 -15.60 18.11 9.41
N ASN A 147 -14.58 17.33 9.08
CA ASN A 147 -14.51 15.93 9.48
C ASN A 147 -14.47 15.76 11.01
N LYS A 148 -13.78 16.66 11.71
CA LYS A 148 -13.76 16.66 13.17
C LYS A 148 -15.15 16.86 13.78
N LEU A 149 -15.93 17.78 13.23
CA LEU A 149 -17.32 18.02 13.67
C LEU A 149 -18.20 16.80 13.41
N PHE A 150 -18.17 16.25 12.19
CA PHE A 150 -18.99 15.10 11.84
C PHE A 150 -18.63 13.85 12.64
N CYS A 151 -17.34 13.55 12.80
CA CYS A 151 -16.90 12.36 13.51
C CYS A 151 -17.03 12.45 15.02
N SER A 152 -17.23 13.63 15.61
CA SER A 152 -17.50 13.80 17.05
C SER A 152 -18.97 13.59 17.42
N SER A 153 -19.87 13.59 16.43
CA SER A 153 -21.31 13.44 16.68
C SER A 153 -21.72 11.97 16.79
N ASN A 154 -22.13 11.55 17.99
CA ASN A 154 -22.70 10.22 18.20
C ASN A 154 -23.94 9.95 17.34
N TYR A 155 -24.71 10.98 17.02
CA TYR A 155 -25.87 10.86 16.14
C TYR A 155 -25.45 10.38 14.74
N ILE A 156 -24.42 10.99 14.15
CA ILE A 156 -23.92 10.62 12.83
C ILE A 156 -23.37 9.19 12.83
N LEU A 157 -22.56 8.83 13.85
CA LEU A 157 -21.97 7.50 13.96
C LEU A 157 -23.04 6.38 14.08
N ASN A 158 -24.20 6.69 14.63
CA ASN A 158 -25.28 5.71 14.83
C ASN A 158 -26.28 5.66 13.66
N LYS A 159 -26.49 6.74 12.93
CA LYS A 159 -27.56 6.88 11.94
C LYS A 159 -27.08 6.84 10.50
N ILE A 160 -25.88 7.34 10.21
CA ILE A 160 -25.34 7.43 8.86
C ILE A 160 -24.31 6.33 8.64
N PRO A 161 -24.46 5.44 7.64
CA PRO A 161 -23.44 4.47 7.29
C PRO A 161 -22.12 5.14 6.91
N PHE A 162 -20.98 4.60 7.36
CA PHE A 162 -19.68 5.17 7.03
C PHE A 162 -19.46 5.26 5.51
N LYS A 163 -19.89 4.27 4.74
CA LYS A 163 -19.79 4.27 3.28
C LYS A 163 -20.45 5.50 2.64
N PHE A 164 -21.61 5.93 3.15
CA PHE A 164 -22.29 7.13 2.67
C PHE A 164 -21.50 8.40 3.00
N TYR A 165 -21.06 8.55 4.24
CA TYR A 165 -20.18 9.63 4.68
C TYR A 165 -18.89 9.69 3.83
N TYR A 166 -18.23 8.54 3.64
CA TYR A 166 -17.02 8.43 2.82
C TYR A 166 -17.25 8.91 1.39
N THR A 167 -18.36 8.51 0.77
CA THR A 167 -18.71 8.92 -0.62
C THR A 167 -18.86 10.43 -0.74
N LEU A 168 -19.42 11.10 0.27
CA LEU A 168 -19.58 12.56 0.28
C LEU A 168 -18.24 13.30 0.50
N ILE A 169 -17.40 12.78 1.38
CA ILE A 169 -16.17 13.47 1.81
C ILE A 169 -14.97 13.15 0.90
N ASN A 170 -14.94 11.99 0.27
CA ASN A 170 -13.82 11.57 -0.57
C ASN A 170 -13.48 12.54 -1.74
N PRO A 171 -14.44 13.18 -2.45
CA PRO A 171 -14.11 14.21 -3.43
C PRO A 171 -13.39 15.42 -2.80
N ILE A 172 -13.81 15.84 -1.61
CA ILE A 172 -13.17 16.93 -0.85
C ILE A 172 -11.73 16.55 -0.49
N TYR A 173 -11.53 15.30 -0.02
CA TYR A 173 -10.19 14.78 0.25
C TYR A 173 -9.30 14.82 -1.00
N LYS A 174 -9.79 14.37 -2.15
CA LYS A 174 -9.01 14.39 -3.41
C LYS A 174 -8.57 15.78 -3.83
N VAL A 175 -9.42 16.78 -3.66
CA VAL A 175 -9.08 18.19 -3.94
C VAL A 175 -8.04 18.71 -2.93
N TYR A 176 -8.29 18.49 -1.64
CA TYR A 176 -7.36 18.85 -0.57
C TYR A 176 -5.97 18.25 -0.79
N TYR A 177 -5.90 16.96 -1.11
CA TYR A 177 -4.64 16.26 -1.34
C TYR A 177 -3.86 16.82 -2.54
N LYS A 178 -4.54 17.13 -3.65
CA LYS A 178 -3.92 17.78 -4.83
C LYS A 178 -3.33 19.15 -4.49
N ILE A 179 -4.05 19.95 -3.72
CA ILE A 179 -3.57 21.29 -3.27
C ILE A 179 -2.34 21.13 -2.39
N ARG A 180 -2.37 20.21 -1.43
CA ARG A 180 -1.26 19.93 -0.51
C ARG A 180 0.00 19.48 -1.25
N LEU A 181 -0.12 18.62 -2.25
CA LEU A 181 1.01 18.20 -3.08
C LEU A 181 1.64 19.38 -3.81
N LYS A 182 0.82 20.26 -4.43
CA LYS A 182 1.31 21.46 -5.11
C LYS A 182 2.10 22.38 -4.17
N ILE A 183 1.58 22.62 -2.97
CA ILE A 183 2.25 23.45 -1.95
C ILE A 183 3.58 22.82 -1.54
N ARG A 184 3.64 21.51 -1.30
CA ARG A 184 4.88 20.81 -0.97
C ARG A 184 5.93 20.91 -2.07
N CYS A 185 5.53 20.78 -3.33
CA CYS A 185 6.42 20.94 -4.48
C CYS A 185 6.93 22.41 -4.62
N PHE A 186 6.14 23.39 -4.19
CA PHE A 186 6.53 24.80 -4.21
C PHE A 186 7.54 25.15 -3.11
N ILE A 187 7.36 24.59 -1.91
CA ILE A 187 8.25 24.85 -0.76
C ILE A 187 9.62 24.15 -0.89
N LYS A 188 9.71 23.07 -1.68
CA LYS A 188 10.96 22.34 -1.90
C LYS A 188 11.83 22.91 -3.04
N ARG A 189 11.37 23.93 -3.73
CA ARG A 189 12.15 24.73 -4.70
C ARG A 189 12.75 25.96 -4.02
#